data_a17fff64e59d3d110e65f6cfc981348f
#
_entry.id   a17fff64e59d3d110e65f6cfc981348f
#
_cell.length_a   1.000
_cell.length_b   1.000
_cell.length_c   1.000
_cell.angle_alpha   90.00
_cell.angle_beta   90.00
_cell.angle_gamma   90.00
#
_symmetry.space_group_name_H-M   'P 1'
#
loop_
_entity.id
_entity.type
_entity.pdbx_description
1 polymer ?
#
loop_
_entity_poly.entity_id
_entity_poly.type
_entity_poly.pdbx_seq_one_letter_code
_entity_poly.pdbx_strand_id
1 'polypeptide(L)'
;MSTIDLNALKLLAIFATVVDVGSFAQAARKLATSRSRVSEQVSQLEIMLGVRLLQRSTRQLTLTREGRDILAQAHSLHAILDDVEVLLDNKEPHGMVSITMTHDTAHKFLLPKLPELTARYPKIQLNIIVDDDKRDIINDQIDLAIRVGFPKDSALVARQLHQECFKLYASPKLIALHGLPSKDTQLNQLPWLLLEQAKSTGMTQFYRGGEAVNFTPTQVHWCNSPMLLQQMTVAGLGVAQLLPSTVKQEVERGELQMICPELSSEQLVFSLIYPSRKQIPPRTRAVIDYLLEANLFG
;
A
#
# COMPACT_ATOMS: atom_id res chain seq x y z
N MET A 1 -39.61 10.57 3.49
CA MET A 1 -39.26 10.44 4.93
C MET A 1 -38.30 9.23 5.05
N SER A 2 -37.15 9.40 5.72
CA SER A 2 -36.23 8.28 5.92
C SER A 2 -36.89 7.26 6.86
N THR A 3 -36.97 6.01 6.42
CA THR A 3 -37.45 4.87 7.23
C THR A 3 -36.40 4.40 8.25
N ILE A 4 -35.22 4.99 8.25
CA ILE A 4 -34.09 4.65 9.12
C ILE A 4 -34.14 5.59 10.32
N ASP A 5 -34.40 5.04 11.50
CA ASP A 5 -34.41 5.75 12.77
C ASP A 5 -33.06 5.65 13.52
N LEU A 6 -32.93 6.33 14.65
CA LEU A 6 -31.72 6.31 15.47
C LEU A 6 -31.36 4.91 16.02
N ASN A 7 -32.33 3.98 16.12
CA ASN A 7 -32.05 2.61 16.52
C ASN A 7 -31.20 1.85 15.49
N ALA A 8 -31.28 2.25 14.21
CA ALA A 8 -30.46 1.68 13.15
C ALA A 8 -28.97 1.84 13.44
N LEU A 9 -28.55 2.93 14.06
CA LEU A 9 -27.13 3.17 14.39
C LEU A 9 -26.55 2.08 15.27
N LYS A 10 -27.31 1.71 16.34
CA LYS A 10 -26.93 0.61 17.24
C LYS A 10 -26.87 -0.73 16.51
N LEU A 11 -27.85 -1.00 15.67
CA LEU A 11 -27.92 -2.25 14.91
C LEU A 11 -26.79 -2.36 13.89
N LEU A 12 -26.43 -1.24 13.22
CA LEU A 12 -25.29 -1.17 12.31
C LEU A 12 -23.96 -1.43 13.01
N ALA A 13 -23.73 -0.84 14.19
CA ALA A 13 -22.54 -1.08 14.99
C ALA A 13 -22.43 -2.55 15.41
N ILE A 14 -23.54 -3.18 15.80
CA ILE A 14 -23.58 -4.61 16.14
C ILE A 14 -23.28 -5.48 14.92
N PHE A 15 -23.86 -5.15 13.76
CA PHE A 15 -23.59 -5.87 12.51
C PHE A 15 -22.10 -5.79 12.13
N ALA A 16 -21.49 -4.60 12.16
CA ALA A 16 -20.06 -4.43 11.92
C ALA A 16 -19.24 -5.28 12.89
N THR A 17 -19.54 -5.24 14.19
CA THR A 17 -18.86 -6.07 15.19
C THR A 17 -18.95 -7.57 14.88
N VAL A 18 -20.12 -8.07 14.41
CA VAL A 18 -20.29 -9.48 14.03
C VAL A 18 -19.39 -9.86 12.87
N VAL A 19 -19.28 -9.00 11.87
CA VAL A 19 -18.44 -9.23 10.69
C VAL A 19 -16.95 -9.19 11.05
N ASP A 20 -16.52 -8.20 11.81
CA ASP A 20 -15.12 -8.01 12.21
C ASP A 20 -14.56 -9.19 13.03
N VAL A 21 -15.38 -9.74 13.95
CA VAL A 21 -14.95 -10.91 14.74
C VAL A 21 -15.27 -12.24 14.04
N GLY A 22 -15.96 -12.23 12.90
CA GLY A 22 -16.26 -13.39 12.08
C GLY A 22 -17.27 -14.40 12.71
N SER A 23 -17.92 -14.06 13.85
CA SER A 23 -18.78 -14.99 14.56
C SER A 23 -19.77 -14.32 15.51
N PHE A 24 -21.04 -14.72 15.45
CA PHE A 24 -22.07 -14.26 16.39
C PHE A 24 -21.74 -14.56 17.86
N ALA A 25 -21.05 -15.68 18.14
CA ALA A 25 -20.66 -16.05 19.49
C ALA A 25 -19.53 -15.16 20.03
N GLN A 26 -18.57 -14.80 19.20
CA GLN A 26 -17.49 -13.89 19.56
C GLN A 26 -18.01 -12.45 19.73
N ALA A 27 -18.90 -12.00 18.81
CA ALA A 27 -19.55 -10.70 18.92
C ALA A 27 -20.37 -10.59 20.22
N ALA A 28 -21.11 -11.63 20.60
CA ALA A 28 -21.85 -11.67 21.85
C ALA A 28 -20.95 -11.50 23.08
N ARG A 29 -19.77 -12.13 23.07
CA ARG A 29 -18.77 -11.94 24.15
C ARG A 29 -18.24 -10.52 24.17
N LYS A 30 -17.86 -9.96 23.01
CA LYS A 30 -17.33 -8.60 22.90
C LYS A 30 -18.35 -7.54 23.33
N LEU A 31 -19.65 -7.78 23.02
CA LEU A 31 -20.77 -6.87 23.35
C LEU A 31 -21.40 -7.15 24.71
N ALA A 32 -20.84 -8.07 25.53
CA ALA A 32 -21.35 -8.47 26.82
C ALA A 32 -22.85 -8.84 26.82
N THR A 33 -23.28 -9.63 25.79
CA THR A 33 -24.68 -10.02 25.58
C THR A 33 -24.81 -11.50 25.16
N SER A 34 -26.03 -11.97 24.87
CA SER A 34 -26.24 -13.33 24.40
C SER A 34 -26.14 -13.43 22.86
N ARG A 35 -25.73 -14.63 22.36
CA ARG A 35 -25.69 -14.92 20.93
C ARG A 35 -27.05 -14.74 20.25
N SER A 36 -28.14 -15.16 20.93
CA SER A 36 -29.50 -15.01 20.41
C SER A 36 -29.87 -13.54 20.20
N ARG A 37 -29.50 -12.69 21.15
CA ARG A 37 -29.77 -11.24 21.08
C ARG A 37 -29.00 -10.55 19.96
N VAL A 38 -27.72 -10.90 19.74
CA VAL A 38 -26.95 -10.38 18.61
C VAL A 38 -27.55 -10.82 17.27
N SER A 39 -27.97 -12.11 17.17
CA SER A 39 -28.62 -12.62 15.95
C SER A 39 -29.95 -11.93 15.65
N GLU A 40 -30.76 -11.68 16.70
CA GLU A 40 -32.02 -10.96 16.58
C GLU A 40 -31.80 -9.52 16.12
N GLN A 41 -30.81 -8.82 16.69
CA GLN A 41 -30.48 -7.45 16.34
C GLN A 41 -29.99 -7.31 14.88
N VAL A 42 -29.19 -8.24 14.39
CA VAL A 42 -28.79 -8.27 12.98
C VAL A 42 -30.01 -8.55 12.09
N SER A 43 -30.90 -9.47 12.48
CA SER A 43 -32.14 -9.73 11.75
C SER A 43 -33.07 -8.52 11.73
N GLN A 44 -33.18 -7.77 12.83
CA GLN A 44 -33.92 -6.51 12.89
C GLN A 44 -33.36 -5.47 11.93
N LEU A 45 -32.03 -5.36 11.83
CA LEU A 45 -31.38 -4.48 10.86
C LEU A 45 -31.74 -4.87 9.40
N GLU A 46 -31.67 -6.18 9.07
CA GLU A 46 -32.02 -6.68 7.74
C GLU A 46 -33.49 -6.38 7.39
N ILE A 47 -34.41 -6.55 8.36
CA ILE A 47 -35.82 -6.23 8.16
C ILE A 47 -36.02 -4.71 7.95
N MET A 48 -35.37 -3.88 8.75
CA MET A 48 -35.46 -2.42 8.67
C MET A 48 -34.95 -1.89 7.32
N LEU A 49 -33.84 -2.50 6.82
CA LEU A 49 -33.24 -2.11 5.55
C LEU A 49 -33.90 -2.78 4.33
N GLY A 50 -34.75 -3.78 4.54
CA GLY A 50 -35.41 -4.53 3.47
C GLY A 50 -34.48 -5.41 2.64
N VAL A 51 -33.24 -5.63 3.11
CA VAL A 51 -32.21 -6.41 2.42
C VAL A 51 -31.48 -7.33 3.39
N ARG A 52 -30.97 -8.45 2.87
CA ARG A 52 -30.10 -9.33 3.66
C ARG A 52 -28.66 -8.86 3.59
N LEU A 53 -28.00 -8.83 4.74
CA LEU A 53 -26.60 -8.43 4.88
C LEU A 53 -25.68 -9.64 4.97
N LEU A 54 -26.19 -10.76 5.50
CA LEU A 54 -25.44 -12.00 5.69
C LEU A 54 -26.07 -13.15 4.90
N GLN A 55 -25.24 -13.99 4.29
CA GLN A 55 -25.69 -15.22 3.64
C GLN A 55 -26.01 -16.28 4.71
N ARG A 56 -27.11 -17.00 4.56
CA ARG A 56 -27.45 -18.12 5.42
C ARG A 56 -26.60 -19.34 5.05
N SER A 57 -25.37 -19.40 5.50
CA SER A 57 -24.55 -20.62 5.47
C SER A 57 -24.24 -21.01 6.91
N THR A 58 -24.45 -22.31 7.23
CA THR A 58 -24.20 -22.84 8.58
C THR A 58 -22.71 -23.02 8.90
N ARG A 59 -21.80 -22.84 7.92
CA ARG A 59 -20.36 -23.11 8.08
C ARG A 59 -19.47 -21.88 8.11
N GLN A 60 -19.88 -20.77 7.47
CA GLN A 60 -19.09 -19.52 7.46
C GLN A 60 -20.00 -18.31 7.39
N LEU A 61 -19.61 -17.24 8.09
CA LEU A 61 -20.24 -15.93 8.01
C LEU A 61 -19.78 -15.27 6.71
N THR A 62 -20.72 -15.10 5.74
CA THR A 62 -20.41 -14.51 4.43
C THR A 62 -21.32 -13.31 4.20
N LEU A 63 -20.76 -12.20 3.75
CA LEU A 63 -21.51 -11.00 3.40
C LEU A 63 -22.21 -11.14 2.04
N THR A 64 -23.42 -10.57 1.92
CA THR A 64 -24.04 -10.25 0.64
C THR A 64 -23.34 -9.07 -0.02
N ARG A 65 -23.73 -8.70 -1.25
CA ARG A 65 -23.25 -7.45 -1.89
C ARG A 65 -23.70 -6.24 -1.08
N GLU A 66 -24.97 -6.18 -0.73
CA GLU A 66 -25.58 -5.13 0.10
C GLU A 66 -24.91 -5.09 1.48
N GLY A 67 -24.58 -6.24 2.05
CA GLY A 67 -23.85 -6.35 3.31
C GLY A 67 -22.47 -5.68 3.27
N ARG A 68 -21.73 -5.79 2.17
CA ARG A 68 -20.43 -5.12 1.99
C ARG A 68 -20.59 -3.61 1.91
N ASP A 69 -21.57 -3.13 1.13
CA ASP A 69 -21.80 -1.70 0.94
C ASP A 69 -22.21 -1.02 2.26
N ILE A 70 -23.08 -1.70 3.02
CA ILE A 70 -23.53 -1.22 4.33
C ILE A 70 -22.44 -1.31 5.40
N LEU A 71 -21.59 -2.35 5.36
CA LEU A 71 -20.47 -2.51 6.29
C LEU A 71 -19.52 -1.33 6.24
N ALA A 72 -19.21 -0.82 5.05
CA ALA A 72 -18.36 0.36 4.89
C ALA A 72 -18.93 1.59 5.62
N GLN A 73 -20.25 1.76 5.61
CA GLN A 73 -20.91 2.84 6.36
C GLN A 73 -20.97 2.53 7.87
N ALA A 74 -21.18 1.28 8.25
CA ALA A 74 -21.21 0.86 9.65
C ALA A 74 -19.84 1.04 10.33
N HIS A 75 -18.74 0.79 9.65
CA HIS A 75 -17.39 1.07 10.16
C HIS A 75 -17.15 2.57 10.43
N SER A 76 -17.80 3.46 9.65
CA SER A 76 -17.72 4.90 9.92
C SER A 76 -18.32 5.30 11.26
N LEU A 77 -19.32 4.54 11.76
CA LEU A 77 -19.89 4.76 13.10
C LEU A 77 -18.92 4.38 14.21
N HIS A 78 -18.19 3.27 14.07
CA HIS A 78 -17.15 2.90 15.04
C HIS A 78 -16.05 3.97 15.08
N ALA A 79 -15.62 4.47 13.92
CA ALA A 79 -14.62 5.54 13.87
C ALA A 79 -15.10 6.83 14.59
N ILE A 80 -16.38 7.18 14.46
CA ILE A 80 -16.97 8.34 15.19
C ILE A 80 -16.95 8.09 16.70
N LEU A 81 -17.28 6.89 17.14
CA LEU A 81 -17.26 6.56 18.58
C LEU A 81 -15.83 6.58 19.13
N ASP A 82 -14.87 6.02 18.40
CA ASP A 82 -13.43 6.08 18.72
C ASP A 82 -12.95 7.52 18.82
N ASP A 83 -13.36 8.40 17.88
CA ASP A 83 -13.03 9.83 17.91
C ASP A 83 -13.63 10.55 19.13
N VAL A 84 -14.86 10.21 19.50
CA VAL A 84 -15.50 10.75 20.73
C VAL A 84 -14.77 10.27 21.99
N GLU A 85 -14.36 9.00 22.06
CA GLU A 85 -13.55 8.48 23.17
C GLU A 85 -12.22 9.24 23.29
N VAL A 86 -11.59 9.56 22.16
CA VAL A 86 -10.33 10.32 22.10
C VAL A 86 -10.52 11.76 22.59
N LEU A 87 -11.65 12.41 22.24
CA LEU A 87 -11.99 13.74 22.73
C LEU A 87 -12.25 13.79 24.24
N LEU A 88 -12.75 12.68 24.80
CA LEU A 88 -13.05 12.56 26.23
C LEU A 88 -11.87 12.14 27.09
N ASP A 89 -10.89 11.49 26.48
CA ASP A 89 -9.82 10.80 27.18
C ASP A 89 -8.47 11.19 26.60
N ASN A 90 -7.86 12.20 26.77
CA ASN A 90 -6.48 12.60 26.33
C ASN A 90 -5.47 11.43 26.17
N LYS A 91 -5.91 10.30 25.62
CA LYS A 91 -5.14 9.06 25.54
C LYS A 91 -4.28 8.97 24.29
N GLU A 92 -3.10 8.37 24.49
CA GLU A 92 -2.16 8.00 23.41
C GLU A 92 -2.85 7.25 22.26
N PRO A 93 -2.50 7.54 21.01
CA PRO A 93 -3.04 6.84 19.84
C PRO A 93 -2.89 5.32 20.00
N HIS A 94 -3.98 4.56 19.78
CA HIS A 94 -4.00 3.12 19.96
C HIS A 94 -4.86 2.40 18.91
N GLY A 95 -4.62 1.10 18.73
CA GLY A 95 -5.33 0.26 17.79
C GLY A 95 -4.54 -0.05 16.51
N MET A 96 -5.15 -0.75 15.57
CA MET A 96 -4.49 -1.24 14.37
C MET A 96 -4.49 -0.20 13.26
N VAL A 97 -3.35 -0.06 12.59
CA VAL A 97 -3.17 0.72 11.36
C VAL A 97 -2.63 -0.20 10.27
N SER A 98 -3.41 -0.35 9.18
CA SER A 98 -3.03 -1.14 8.01
C SER A 98 -2.32 -0.26 7.00
N ILE A 99 -1.10 -0.66 6.59
CA ILE A 99 -0.30 0.07 5.61
C ILE A 99 0.18 -0.87 4.51
N THR A 100 0.04 -0.46 3.24
CA THR A 100 0.52 -1.23 2.09
C THR A 100 1.59 -0.49 1.29
N MET A 101 2.56 -1.25 0.77
CA MET A 101 3.64 -0.75 -0.08
C MET A 101 4.29 -1.91 -0.84
N THR A 102 5.25 -1.59 -1.72
CA THR A 102 6.08 -2.60 -2.40
C THR A 102 7.10 -3.22 -1.46
N HIS A 103 7.64 -4.40 -1.83
CA HIS A 103 8.63 -5.14 -1.03
C HIS A 103 9.90 -4.31 -0.76
N ASP A 104 10.45 -3.67 -1.78
CA ASP A 104 11.66 -2.86 -1.64
C ASP A 104 11.41 -1.61 -0.78
N THR A 105 10.26 -0.94 -0.92
CA THR A 105 9.87 0.19 -0.08
C THR A 105 9.75 -0.24 1.39
N ALA A 106 9.10 -1.37 1.66
CA ALA A 106 8.95 -1.89 3.01
C ALA A 106 10.33 -2.21 3.63
N HIS A 107 11.16 -2.94 2.89
CA HIS A 107 12.44 -3.43 3.40
C HIS A 107 13.48 -2.31 3.56
N LYS A 108 13.60 -1.42 2.57
CA LYS A 108 14.68 -0.41 2.55
C LYS A 108 14.35 0.86 3.30
N PHE A 109 13.08 1.26 3.32
CA PHE A 109 12.69 2.57 3.85
C PHE A 109 11.83 2.48 5.11
N LEU A 110 10.83 1.59 5.17
CA LEU A 110 9.98 1.50 6.36
C LEU A 110 10.66 0.73 7.49
N LEU A 111 11.20 -0.44 7.21
CA LEU A 111 11.79 -1.33 8.24
C LEU A 111 12.82 -0.63 9.16
N PRO A 112 13.74 0.21 8.67
CA PRO A 112 14.67 0.94 9.53
C PRO A 112 14.01 1.95 10.46
N LYS A 113 12.78 2.41 10.15
CA LYS A 113 12.02 3.40 10.93
C LYS A 113 11.03 2.77 11.91
N LEU A 114 10.75 1.47 11.79
CA LEU A 114 9.79 0.76 12.66
C LEU A 114 10.18 0.79 14.15
N PRO A 115 11.46 0.60 14.55
CA PRO A 115 11.81 0.65 15.97
C PRO A 115 11.45 1.99 16.64
N GLU A 116 11.70 3.10 15.95
CA GLU A 116 11.36 4.44 16.46
C GLU A 116 9.84 4.66 16.48
N LEU A 117 9.13 4.28 15.41
CA LEU A 117 7.67 4.39 15.34
C LEU A 117 6.98 3.62 16.47
N THR A 118 7.40 2.36 16.70
CA THR A 118 6.81 1.52 17.75
C THR A 118 7.18 2.00 19.15
N ALA A 119 8.36 2.57 19.35
CA ALA A 119 8.75 3.19 20.63
C ALA A 119 7.94 4.48 20.89
N ARG A 120 7.68 5.29 19.86
CA ARG A 120 6.92 6.54 19.99
C ARG A 120 5.42 6.28 20.22
N TYR A 121 4.88 5.20 19.64
CA TYR A 121 3.45 4.85 19.73
C TYR A 121 3.26 3.38 20.11
N PRO A 122 3.55 3.01 21.36
CA PRO A 122 3.59 1.58 21.77
C PRO A 122 2.22 0.87 21.76
N LYS A 123 1.12 1.64 21.69
CA LYS A 123 -0.23 1.08 21.63
C LYS A 123 -0.79 0.95 20.21
N ILE A 124 -0.04 1.42 19.21
CA ILE A 124 -0.39 1.20 17.79
C ILE A 124 0.11 -0.17 17.36
N GLN A 125 -0.77 -0.93 16.75
CA GLN A 125 -0.47 -2.20 16.09
C GLN A 125 -0.39 -1.96 14.59
N LEU A 126 0.72 -2.32 13.95
CA LEU A 126 0.88 -2.17 12.51
C LEU A 126 0.51 -3.48 11.80
N ASN A 127 -0.37 -3.38 10.79
CA ASN A 127 -0.62 -4.43 9.82
C ASN A 127 0.05 -4.05 8.50
N ILE A 128 1.25 -4.57 8.26
CA ILE A 128 2.06 -4.23 7.08
C ILE A 128 1.74 -5.23 5.96
N ILE A 129 1.16 -4.74 4.87
CA ILE A 129 0.77 -5.52 3.70
C ILE A 129 1.74 -5.19 2.57
N VAL A 130 2.60 -6.13 2.26
CA VAL A 130 3.62 -5.95 1.21
C VAL A 130 3.13 -6.59 -0.07
N ASP A 131 3.01 -5.79 -1.13
CA ASP A 131 2.49 -6.24 -2.41
C ASP A 131 3.04 -5.34 -3.54
N ASP A 132 3.65 -5.93 -4.56
CA ASP A 132 4.19 -5.19 -5.70
C ASP A 132 3.09 -4.80 -6.70
N ASP A 133 1.91 -5.42 -6.62
CA ASP A 133 0.72 -5.04 -7.36
C ASP A 133 -0.08 -3.94 -6.65
N LYS A 134 -0.87 -3.20 -7.43
CA LYS A 134 -1.72 -2.14 -6.88
C LYS A 134 -2.93 -2.74 -6.18
N ARG A 135 -3.04 -2.49 -4.88
CA ARG A 135 -4.21 -2.82 -4.07
C ARG A 135 -5.24 -1.70 -4.10
N ASP A 136 -6.50 -2.08 -3.99
CA ASP A 136 -7.60 -1.13 -3.78
C ASP A 136 -7.68 -0.78 -2.29
N ILE A 137 -7.19 0.42 -1.96
CA ILE A 137 -7.08 0.89 -0.57
C ILE A 137 -8.44 0.97 0.11
N ILE A 138 -9.48 1.34 -0.65
CA ILE A 138 -10.83 1.53 -0.10
C ILE A 138 -11.52 0.20 0.12
N ASN A 139 -11.53 -0.67 -0.90
CA ASN A 139 -12.21 -1.97 -0.82
C ASN A 139 -11.49 -2.96 0.12
N ASP A 140 -10.15 -2.88 0.19
CA ASP A 140 -9.35 -3.73 1.07
C ASP A 140 -9.24 -3.17 2.50
N GLN A 141 -9.90 -2.03 2.81
CA GLN A 141 -9.92 -1.38 4.12
C GLN A 141 -8.51 -1.05 4.64
N ILE A 142 -7.63 -0.60 3.76
CA ILE A 142 -6.27 -0.20 4.08
C ILE A 142 -6.27 1.27 4.50
N ASP A 143 -5.62 1.58 5.63
CA ASP A 143 -5.54 2.94 6.16
C ASP A 143 -4.57 3.82 5.36
N LEU A 144 -3.41 3.26 4.99
CA LEU A 144 -2.31 3.97 4.36
C LEU A 144 -1.70 3.16 3.22
N ALA A 145 -1.22 3.84 2.18
CA ALA A 145 -0.37 3.24 1.16
C ALA A 145 0.81 4.13 0.82
N ILE A 146 1.99 3.54 0.58
CA ILE A 146 3.12 4.22 -0.04
C ILE A 146 3.25 3.68 -1.45
N ARG A 147 3.08 4.56 -2.45
CA ARG A 147 3.06 4.18 -3.87
C ARG A 147 3.71 5.24 -4.75
N VAL A 148 4.17 4.80 -5.91
CA VAL A 148 4.64 5.70 -6.98
C VAL A 148 3.44 6.31 -7.70
N GLY A 149 3.49 7.63 -7.90
CA GLY A 149 2.49 8.44 -8.56
C GLY A 149 1.40 8.96 -7.63
N PHE A 150 0.44 9.64 -8.24
CA PHE A 150 -0.74 10.15 -7.54
C PHE A 150 -1.96 9.30 -7.89
N PRO A 151 -2.87 9.09 -6.94
CA PRO A 151 -4.12 8.41 -7.23
C PRO A 151 -4.96 9.24 -8.20
N LYS A 152 -5.68 8.56 -9.09
CA LYS A 152 -6.67 9.21 -9.97
C LYS A 152 -8.01 9.41 -9.27
N ASP A 153 -8.25 8.69 -8.19
CA ASP A 153 -9.49 8.73 -7.42
C ASP A 153 -9.49 9.94 -6.48
N SER A 154 -10.49 10.80 -6.61
CA SER A 154 -10.71 11.97 -5.75
C SER A 154 -11.09 11.62 -4.31
N ALA A 155 -11.47 10.37 -4.04
CA ALA A 155 -11.71 9.87 -2.69
C ALA A 155 -10.41 9.63 -1.90
N LEU A 156 -9.24 9.77 -2.53
CA LEU A 156 -7.94 9.58 -1.92
C LEU A 156 -7.18 10.90 -1.78
N VAL A 157 -6.48 11.05 -0.67
CA VAL A 157 -5.50 12.13 -0.45
C VAL A 157 -4.12 11.55 -0.69
N ALA A 158 -3.26 12.31 -1.37
CA ALA A 158 -1.86 11.98 -1.55
C ALA A 158 -0.96 13.08 -0.97
N ARG A 159 0.08 12.67 -0.24
CA ARG A 159 1.16 13.52 0.23
C ARG A 159 2.47 13.03 -0.36
N GLN A 160 3.19 13.92 -1.03
CA GLN A 160 4.50 13.59 -1.57
C GLN A 160 5.47 13.29 -0.42
N LEU A 161 6.16 12.14 -0.53
CA LEU A 161 7.23 11.71 0.38
C LEU A 161 8.61 11.96 -0.23
N HIS A 162 8.77 11.63 -1.51
CA HIS A 162 10.05 11.69 -2.22
C HIS A 162 9.83 11.82 -3.72
N GLN A 163 10.88 12.24 -4.43
CA GLN A 163 10.91 12.21 -5.89
C GLN A 163 12.31 11.89 -6.40
N GLU A 164 12.39 10.99 -7.35
CA GLU A 164 13.63 10.62 -8.02
C GLU A 164 13.37 10.05 -9.43
N CYS A 165 14.43 9.81 -10.21
CA CYS A 165 14.35 9.20 -11.53
C CYS A 165 15.04 7.84 -11.51
N PHE A 166 14.55 6.91 -12.30
CA PHE A 166 15.32 5.71 -12.60
C PHE A 166 16.63 6.08 -13.32
N LYS A 167 17.67 5.34 -12.97
CA LYS A 167 18.96 5.32 -13.65
C LYS A 167 19.27 3.91 -14.14
N LEU A 168 20.17 3.78 -15.08
CA LEU A 168 20.62 2.48 -15.57
C LEU A 168 21.76 1.96 -14.69
N TYR A 169 21.63 0.70 -14.27
CA TYR A 169 22.64 -0.01 -13.48
C TYR A 169 22.99 -1.35 -14.10
N ALA A 170 24.23 -1.75 -13.88
CA ALA A 170 24.74 -3.05 -14.23
C ALA A 170 25.72 -3.54 -13.16
N SER A 171 25.89 -4.86 -13.02
CA SER A 171 26.95 -5.40 -12.17
C SER A 171 28.31 -5.34 -12.88
N PRO A 172 29.43 -5.25 -12.15
CA PRO A 172 30.77 -5.36 -12.71
C PRO A 172 30.98 -6.63 -13.52
N LYS A 173 30.32 -7.73 -13.15
CA LYS A 173 30.35 -9.01 -13.88
C LYS A 173 29.82 -8.89 -15.30
N LEU A 174 28.66 -8.22 -15.47
CA LEU A 174 28.06 -8.00 -16.78
C LEU A 174 28.98 -7.11 -17.64
N ILE A 175 29.54 -6.06 -17.04
CA ILE A 175 30.43 -5.12 -17.74
C ILE A 175 31.74 -5.77 -18.15
N ALA A 176 32.30 -6.65 -17.31
CA ALA A 176 33.50 -7.42 -17.67
C ALA A 176 33.26 -8.33 -18.90
N LEU A 177 32.03 -8.85 -19.05
CA LEU A 177 31.66 -9.73 -20.16
C LEU A 177 31.38 -8.99 -21.47
N HIS A 178 30.67 -7.85 -21.38
CA HIS A 178 30.13 -7.15 -22.58
C HIS A 178 30.81 -5.80 -22.84
N GLY A 179 31.63 -5.30 -21.93
CA GLY A 179 32.17 -3.94 -21.96
C GLY A 179 31.17 -2.88 -21.47
N LEU A 180 31.68 -1.70 -21.17
CA LEU A 180 30.86 -0.56 -20.82
C LEU A 180 30.26 0.04 -22.11
N PRO A 181 28.92 0.15 -22.25
CA PRO A 181 28.32 0.69 -23.45
C PRO A 181 28.64 2.20 -23.60
N SER A 182 29.13 2.58 -24.78
CA SER A 182 29.45 3.97 -25.14
C SER A 182 28.46 4.54 -26.16
N LYS A 183 27.56 3.71 -26.71
CA LYS A 183 26.54 4.08 -27.69
C LYS A 183 25.22 3.41 -27.38
N ASP A 184 24.12 4.04 -27.78
CA ASP A 184 22.76 3.52 -27.57
C ASP A 184 22.53 2.15 -28.24
N THR A 185 23.16 1.92 -29.38
CA THR A 185 23.09 0.62 -30.09
C THR A 185 23.69 -0.51 -29.27
N GLN A 186 24.73 -0.25 -28.46
CA GLN A 186 25.33 -1.25 -27.57
C GLN A 186 24.44 -1.55 -26.39
N LEU A 187 23.70 -0.56 -25.85
CA LEU A 187 22.69 -0.78 -24.82
C LEU A 187 21.59 -1.72 -25.30
N ASN A 188 21.12 -1.59 -26.55
CA ASN A 188 20.11 -2.49 -27.10
C ASN A 188 20.60 -3.94 -27.28
N GLN A 189 21.90 -4.15 -27.35
CA GLN A 189 22.51 -5.48 -27.49
C GLN A 189 22.75 -6.19 -26.16
N LEU A 190 22.74 -5.43 -25.04
CA LEU A 190 22.83 -6.03 -23.71
C LEU A 190 21.53 -6.73 -23.34
N PRO A 191 21.56 -7.76 -22.50
CA PRO A 191 20.36 -8.29 -21.87
C PRO A 191 19.77 -7.25 -20.90
N TRP A 192 18.45 -7.05 -20.97
CA TRP A 192 17.74 -6.12 -20.08
C TRP A 192 16.85 -6.88 -19.11
N LEU A 193 16.70 -6.30 -17.93
CA LEU A 193 15.80 -6.74 -16.89
C LEU A 193 14.73 -5.67 -16.71
N LEU A 194 13.47 -6.02 -16.97
CA LEU A 194 12.35 -5.08 -16.95
C LEU A 194 11.22 -5.57 -16.06
N LEU A 195 10.51 -4.60 -15.48
CA LEU A 195 9.28 -4.91 -14.76
C LEU A 195 8.14 -5.22 -15.74
N GLU A 196 7.25 -6.14 -15.36
CA GLU A 196 6.11 -6.56 -16.20
C GLU A 196 5.22 -5.41 -16.62
N GLN A 197 5.12 -4.35 -15.82
CA GLN A 197 4.37 -3.14 -16.15
C GLN A 197 4.86 -2.46 -17.43
N ALA A 198 6.11 -2.66 -17.83
CA ALA A 198 6.67 -2.13 -19.08
C ALA A 198 6.36 -2.99 -20.32
N LYS A 199 5.76 -4.19 -20.17
CA LYS A 199 5.44 -5.10 -21.28
C LYS A 199 4.50 -4.48 -22.32
N SER A 200 3.55 -3.66 -21.87
CA SER A 200 2.53 -3.07 -22.74
C SER A 200 3.10 -2.11 -23.80
N THR A 201 4.26 -1.52 -23.54
CA THR A 201 4.91 -0.56 -24.43
C THR A 201 5.98 -1.20 -25.31
N GLY A 202 6.58 -2.33 -24.89
CA GLY A 202 7.71 -2.97 -25.60
C GLY A 202 8.96 -2.12 -25.70
N MET A 203 8.92 -0.90 -25.16
CA MET A 203 9.99 0.09 -25.22
C MET A 203 10.29 0.62 -23.83
N THR A 204 11.55 0.95 -23.60
CA THR A 204 11.99 1.65 -22.40
C THR A 204 12.44 3.05 -22.78
N GLN A 205 11.73 4.05 -22.29
CA GLN A 205 12.00 5.46 -22.57
C GLN A 205 12.85 6.07 -21.46
N PHE A 206 13.90 6.76 -21.90
CA PHE A 206 14.76 7.62 -21.08
C PHE A 206 14.84 9.01 -21.69
N TYR A 207 15.46 9.92 -20.97
CA TYR A 207 15.74 11.28 -21.41
C TYR A 207 17.24 11.58 -21.28
N ARG A 208 17.80 12.22 -22.31
CA ARG A 208 19.17 12.74 -22.34
C ARG A 208 19.11 14.22 -22.68
N GLY A 209 19.49 15.09 -21.71
CA GLY A 209 19.42 16.55 -21.92
C GLY A 209 18.00 17.07 -22.22
N GLY A 210 16.96 16.36 -21.80
CA GLY A 210 15.55 16.71 -22.05
C GLY A 210 14.97 16.07 -23.33
N GLU A 211 15.79 15.43 -24.17
CA GLU A 211 15.33 14.71 -25.36
C GLU A 211 15.02 13.24 -25.04
N ALA A 212 13.90 12.74 -25.57
CA ALA A 212 13.49 11.36 -25.38
C ALA A 212 14.37 10.40 -26.18
N VAL A 213 14.87 9.37 -25.51
CA VAL A 213 15.65 8.28 -26.10
C VAL A 213 14.94 6.97 -25.80
N ASN A 214 14.60 6.22 -26.85
CA ASN A 214 13.88 4.96 -26.73
C ASN A 214 14.82 3.79 -26.96
N PHE A 215 14.75 2.80 -26.07
CA PHE A 215 15.50 1.55 -26.17
C PHE A 215 14.56 0.41 -26.52
N THR A 216 15.00 -0.45 -27.45
CA THR A 216 14.32 -1.67 -27.89
C THR A 216 15.29 -2.85 -27.74
N PRO A 217 15.49 -3.35 -26.51
CA PRO A 217 16.45 -4.41 -26.26
C PRO A 217 16.12 -5.69 -27.03
N THR A 218 17.13 -6.37 -27.53
CA THR A 218 16.96 -7.64 -28.27
C THR A 218 16.70 -8.82 -27.35
N GLN A 219 17.17 -8.75 -26.10
CA GLN A 219 16.96 -9.77 -25.07
C GLN A 219 16.42 -9.12 -23.79
N VAL A 220 15.28 -9.60 -23.31
CA VAL A 220 14.63 -9.07 -22.11
C VAL A 220 14.20 -10.21 -21.21
N HIS A 221 14.52 -10.10 -19.92
CA HIS A 221 13.93 -10.89 -18.85
C HIS A 221 12.93 -10.04 -18.08
N TRP A 222 11.81 -10.62 -17.72
CA TRP A 222 10.71 -9.94 -17.06
C TRP A 222 10.49 -10.46 -15.67
N CYS A 223 10.19 -9.57 -14.72
CA CYS A 223 9.66 -9.93 -13.42
C CYS A 223 8.69 -8.84 -12.91
N ASN A 224 7.84 -9.18 -11.95
CA ASN A 224 6.89 -8.24 -11.34
C ASN A 224 7.37 -7.64 -10.01
N SER A 225 8.55 -8.05 -9.53
CA SER A 225 9.11 -7.58 -8.27
C SER A 225 10.34 -6.68 -8.46
N PRO A 226 10.29 -5.40 -8.04
CA PRO A 226 11.46 -4.49 -8.07
C PRO A 226 12.65 -5.04 -7.30
N MET A 227 12.41 -5.66 -6.13
CA MET A 227 13.49 -6.24 -5.33
C MET A 227 14.18 -7.42 -6.04
N LEU A 228 13.41 -8.31 -6.68
CA LEU A 228 13.99 -9.40 -7.47
C LEU A 228 14.75 -8.87 -8.67
N LEU A 229 14.20 -7.86 -9.38
CA LEU A 229 14.88 -7.20 -10.50
C LEU A 229 16.27 -6.70 -10.09
N GLN A 230 16.37 -6.05 -8.94
CA GLN A 230 17.64 -5.57 -8.41
C GLN A 230 18.60 -6.73 -8.13
N GLN A 231 18.17 -7.82 -7.49
CA GLN A 231 19.00 -8.99 -7.23
C GLN A 231 19.48 -9.67 -8.51
N MET A 232 18.62 -9.75 -9.53
CA MET A 232 19.00 -10.25 -10.86
C MET A 232 20.09 -9.38 -11.50
N THR A 233 20.02 -8.05 -11.30
CA THR A 233 21.04 -7.12 -11.81
C THR A 233 22.37 -7.33 -11.11
N VAL A 234 22.38 -7.48 -9.77
CA VAL A 234 23.56 -7.82 -8.97
C VAL A 234 24.18 -9.16 -9.43
N ALA A 235 23.33 -10.14 -9.73
CA ALA A 235 23.77 -11.44 -10.24
C ALA A 235 24.41 -11.39 -11.64
N GLY A 236 24.24 -10.25 -12.37
CA GLY A 236 24.83 -10.06 -13.68
C GLY A 236 23.98 -10.57 -14.84
N LEU A 237 22.67 -10.73 -14.63
CA LEU A 237 21.76 -11.25 -15.65
C LEU A 237 21.37 -10.21 -16.71
N GLY A 238 21.64 -8.92 -16.47
CA GLY A 238 21.33 -7.86 -17.41
C GLY A 238 21.47 -6.47 -16.81
N VAL A 239 21.22 -5.46 -17.65
CA VAL A 239 21.07 -4.07 -17.22
C VAL A 239 19.62 -3.82 -16.75
N ALA A 240 19.45 -2.97 -15.75
CA ALA A 240 18.14 -2.60 -15.26
C ALA A 240 18.02 -1.10 -14.98
N GLN A 241 16.79 -0.61 -15.08
CA GLN A 241 16.43 0.69 -14.55
C GLN A 241 16.08 0.54 -13.06
N LEU A 242 16.89 1.15 -12.21
CA LEU A 242 16.74 1.07 -10.76
C LEU A 242 16.76 2.48 -10.17
N LEU A 243 16.17 2.62 -9.00
CA LEU A 243 16.14 3.90 -8.27
C LEU A 243 17.45 4.06 -7.48
N PRO A 244 18.14 5.20 -7.57
CA PRO A 244 19.36 5.46 -6.81
C PRO A 244 19.22 5.17 -5.31
N SER A 245 18.08 5.59 -4.72
CA SER A 245 17.79 5.36 -3.30
C SER A 245 17.72 3.88 -2.94
N THR A 246 17.20 3.03 -3.83
CA THR A 246 17.03 1.59 -3.55
C THR A 246 18.31 0.79 -3.72
N VAL A 247 19.28 1.26 -4.51
CA VAL A 247 20.54 0.53 -4.82
C VAL A 247 21.77 1.13 -4.15
N LYS A 248 21.59 2.09 -3.26
CA LYS A 248 22.69 2.81 -2.60
C LYS A 248 23.72 1.85 -1.97
N GLN A 249 23.26 0.87 -1.22
CA GLN A 249 24.14 -0.09 -0.54
C GLN A 249 24.90 -0.98 -1.53
N GLU A 250 24.25 -1.45 -2.60
CA GLU A 250 24.86 -2.29 -3.63
C GLU A 250 25.92 -1.51 -4.42
N VAL A 251 25.69 -0.22 -4.65
CA VAL A 251 26.70 0.66 -5.28
C VAL A 251 27.88 0.90 -4.32
N GLU A 252 27.63 1.16 -3.04
CA GLU A 252 28.68 1.34 -2.03
C GLU A 252 29.55 0.08 -1.84
N ARG A 253 28.95 -1.11 -2.00
CA ARG A 253 29.66 -2.40 -1.96
C ARG A 253 30.36 -2.76 -3.27
N GLY A 254 30.17 -1.98 -4.33
CA GLY A 254 30.71 -2.27 -5.66
C GLY A 254 30.02 -3.44 -6.37
N GLU A 255 28.82 -3.84 -5.93
CA GLU A 255 28.01 -4.91 -6.54
C GLU A 255 27.24 -4.40 -7.77
N LEU A 256 26.92 -3.11 -7.78
CA LEU A 256 26.30 -2.41 -8.90
C LEU A 256 27.07 -1.12 -9.21
N GLN A 257 27.05 -0.75 -10.47
CA GLN A 257 27.50 0.57 -10.89
C GLN A 257 26.48 1.21 -11.84
N MET A 258 26.34 2.54 -11.73
CA MET A 258 25.56 3.31 -12.68
C MET A 258 26.27 3.33 -14.04
N ILE A 259 25.52 3.05 -15.09
CA ILE A 259 25.97 3.17 -16.47
C ILE A 259 25.18 4.27 -17.18
N CYS A 260 25.78 4.96 -18.15
CA CYS A 260 25.14 6.06 -18.90
C CYS A 260 24.45 7.09 -17.97
N PRO A 261 25.20 7.77 -17.08
CA PRO A 261 24.65 8.65 -16.06
C PRO A 261 23.83 9.82 -16.62
N GLU A 262 24.04 10.18 -17.88
CA GLU A 262 23.29 11.19 -18.63
C GLU A 262 21.86 10.78 -18.95
N LEU A 263 21.54 9.48 -18.87
CA LEU A 263 20.19 8.96 -19.08
C LEU A 263 19.40 8.95 -17.77
N SER A 264 18.15 9.39 -17.84
CA SER A 264 17.21 9.30 -16.70
C SER A 264 15.79 9.04 -17.21
N SER A 265 14.98 8.35 -16.43
CA SER A 265 13.55 8.28 -16.69
C SER A 265 12.86 9.62 -16.46
N GLU A 266 11.56 9.68 -16.71
CA GLU A 266 10.71 10.70 -16.10
C GLU A 266 10.82 10.66 -14.57
N GLN A 267 10.50 11.81 -13.97
CA GLN A 267 10.50 11.92 -12.51
C GLN A 267 9.36 11.13 -11.90
N LEU A 268 9.71 10.28 -10.95
CA LEU A 268 8.77 9.50 -10.17
C LEU A 268 8.53 10.17 -8.83
N VAL A 269 7.27 10.27 -8.43
CA VAL A 269 6.88 10.82 -7.13
C VAL A 269 6.39 9.68 -6.25
N PHE A 270 7.00 9.51 -5.09
CA PHE A 270 6.53 8.61 -4.04
C PHE A 270 5.53 9.35 -3.16
N SER A 271 4.35 8.79 -3.03
CA SER A 271 3.25 9.40 -2.30
C SER A 271 2.78 8.53 -1.15
N LEU A 272 2.53 9.14 -0.01
CA LEU A 272 1.71 8.57 1.06
C LEU A 272 0.24 8.84 0.70
N ILE A 273 -0.52 7.78 0.53
CA ILE A 273 -1.90 7.82 0.06
C ILE A 273 -2.81 7.27 1.14
N TYR A 274 -3.94 7.93 1.37
CA TYR A 274 -4.94 7.50 2.34
C TYR A 274 -6.34 8.00 1.94
N PRO A 275 -7.42 7.34 2.39
CA PRO A 275 -8.78 7.77 2.08
C PRO A 275 -9.07 9.20 2.56
N SER A 276 -9.72 10.00 1.70
CA SER A 276 -10.20 11.34 2.03
C SER A 276 -11.40 11.24 2.97
N ARG A 277 -11.14 11.09 4.27
CA ARG A 277 -12.17 11.13 5.30
C ARG A 277 -12.17 12.51 5.94
N LYS A 278 -13.36 13.03 6.27
CA LYS A 278 -13.46 14.28 7.04
C LYS A 278 -12.73 14.18 8.38
N GLN A 279 -12.64 12.98 8.93
CA GLN A 279 -11.95 12.67 10.19
C GLN A 279 -11.04 11.44 9.97
N ILE A 280 -9.74 11.63 10.10
CA ILE A 280 -8.75 10.57 10.09
C ILE A 280 -8.61 10.10 11.54
N PRO A 281 -8.73 8.79 11.84
CA PRO A 281 -8.54 8.27 13.19
C PRO A 281 -7.20 8.73 13.79
N PRO A 282 -7.14 9.07 15.10
CA PRO A 282 -5.91 9.56 15.73
C PRO A 282 -4.71 8.63 15.56
N ARG A 283 -4.93 7.30 15.61
CA ARG A 283 -3.88 6.30 15.34
C ARG A 283 -3.30 6.43 13.91
N THR A 284 -4.17 6.58 12.93
CA THR A 284 -3.76 6.74 11.52
C THR A 284 -3.07 8.09 11.32
N ARG A 285 -3.58 9.16 11.95
CA ARG A 285 -2.95 10.49 11.93
C ARG A 285 -1.54 10.45 12.52
N ALA A 286 -1.35 9.79 13.65
CA ALA A 286 -0.04 9.65 14.30
C ALA A 286 0.98 8.96 13.40
N VAL A 287 0.58 7.90 12.67
CA VAL A 287 1.44 7.22 11.72
C VAL A 287 1.73 8.09 10.49
N ILE A 288 0.72 8.82 9.95
CA ILE A 288 0.92 9.78 8.85
C ILE A 288 1.97 10.81 9.22
N ASP A 289 1.77 11.48 10.36
CA ASP A 289 2.64 12.56 10.82
C ASP A 289 4.08 12.04 11.03
N TYR A 290 4.24 10.87 11.65
CA TYR A 290 5.54 10.22 11.80
C TYR A 290 6.20 9.93 10.45
N LEU A 291 5.49 9.33 9.49
CA LEU A 291 6.06 8.98 8.18
C LEU A 291 6.48 10.21 7.37
N LEU A 292 5.78 11.33 7.54
CA LEU A 292 6.14 12.61 6.91
C LEU A 292 7.36 13.24 7.59
N GLU A 293 7.48 13.14 8.93
CA GLU A 293 8.60 13.65 9.70
C GLU A 293 9.88 12.83 9.50
N ALA A 294 9.76 11.50 9.43
CA ALA A 294 10.87 10.55 9.48
C ALA A 294 11.78 10.57 8.25
N ASN A 295 11.43 11.34 7.20
CA ASN A 295 12.16 11.38 5.93
C ASN A 295 12.57 9.97 5.46
N LEU A 296 11.57 9.16 5.06
CA LEU A 296 11.75 7.74 4.77
C LEU A 296 12.82 7.45 3.73
N PHE A 297 13.04 8.35 2.76
CA PHE A 297 13.91 8.17 1.60
C PHE A 297 15.24 8.95 1.74
N GLY A 298 15.49 9.60 2.88
CA GLY A 298 16.67 10.42 3.13
C GLY A 298 17.77 9.72 3.93
#